data_fe69942af7d3898cb6dd72edde1d904e
#
_entry.id   fe69942af7d3898cb6dd72edde1d904e
#
_cell.length_a   1.000
_cell.length_b   1.000
_cell.length_c   1.000
_cell.angle_alpha   90.00
_cell.angle_beta   90.00
_cell.angle_gamma   90.00
#
_symmetry.space_group_name_H-M   'P 1'
#
loop_
_entity.id
_entity.type
_entity.pdbx_description
1 polymer ?
#
loop_
_entity_poly.entity_id
_entity_poly.type
_entity_poly.pdbx_seq_one_letter_code
_entity_poly.pdbx_strand_id
1 'polypeptide(L)'
;MTAATRKSSEAVIEVIAGAMPMEFLAGSADLTGSNNNKAKSATAFSAKTPKGRFIHYGIREHGMAAAMNGIFLHGGFAPNGATFLVFTDYARPAMRLAALMGAGVVYVMTHDSIGLGEDGPTHQPVEHLAALRAIPNMRVFRPCDAIEVAECWELALNRVDGPTVLALTRQNLPQLRTTAPNDNPCAAGAYELVAAQGEAKATLFASGSEVEIAVAAQKQLAERGVASRVVSVPSLELLLAQPEAKRAAIIGNAPVKIAIEAAVRWGWDAVIGQDGEFIGMHSFGESGPAKELYKHFGITAEAAVNAVLKRVS
;
A
#
# COMPACT_ATOMS: atom_id res chain seq x y z
N MET A 1 7.98 15.23 10.16
CA MET A 1 8.99 14.32 9.58
C MET A 1 8.47 13.84 8.24
N THR A 2 9.31 13.67 7.23
CA THR A 2 8.91 13.10 5.93
C THR A 2 9.79 11.91 5.63
N ALA A 3 9.21 10.79 5.19
CA ALA A 3 9.94 9.59 4.82
C ALA A 3 9.21 8.81 3.73
N ALA A 4 9.93 8.15 2.84
CA ALA A 4 9.34 7.17 1.94
C ALA A 4 8.84 5.97 2.75
N THR A 5 7.68 5.39 2.39
CA THR A 5 7.15 4.25 3.16
C THR A 5 8.06 3.01 3.08
N ARG A 6 8.86 2.85 2.00
CA ARG A 6 9.93 1.83 1.97
C ARG A 6 11.00 2.05 3.05
N LYS A 7 11.31 3.32 3.41
CA LYS A 7 12.25 3.65 4.49
C LYS A 7 11.66 3.41 5.86
N SER A 8 10.39 3.70 6.04
CA SER A 8 9.66 3.34 7.25
C SER A 8 9.61 1.81 7.42
N SER A 9 9.40 1.07 6.33
CA SER A 9 9.46 -0.40 6.32
C SER A 9 10.85 -0.92 6.69
N GLU A 10 11.94 -0.30 6.22
CA GLU A 10 13.31 -0.67 6.62
C GLU A 10 13.49 -0.58 8.14
N ALA A 11 12.96 0.48 8.76
CA ALA A 11 13.02 0.65 10.21
C ALA A 11 12.20 -0.41 10.96
N VAL A 12 11.04 -0.79 10.45
CA VAL A 12 10.21 -1.87 11.01
C VAL A 12 10.92 -3.22 10.86
N ILE A 13 11.49 -3.50 9.69
CA ILE A 13 12.28 -4.73 9.41
C ILE A 13 13.44 -4.87 10.39
N GLU A 14 14.11 -3.78 10.77
CA GLU A 14 15.20 -3.82 11.76
C GLU A 14 14.68 -4.29 13.13
N VAL A 15 13.51 -3.82 13.56
CA VAL A 15 12.86 -4.23 14.80
C VAL A 15 12.45 -5.72 14.73
N ILE A 16 11.81 -6.13 13.63
CA ILE A 16 11.37 -7.52 13.43
C ILE A 16 12.57 -8.46 13.42
N ALA A 17 13.65 -8.13 12.72
CA ALA A 17 14.86 -8.95 12.68
C ALA A 17 15.52 -9.10 14.05
N GLY A 18 15.41 -8.10 14.93
CA GLY A 18 15.84 -8.18 16.32
C GLY A 18 14.94 -9.04 17.19
N ALA A 19 13.62 -8.98 16.97
CA ALA A 19 12.64 -9.74 17.73
C ALA A 19 12.52 -11.22 17.29
N MET A 20 12.76 -11.50 15.99
CA MET A 20 12.64 -12.81 15.37
C MET A 20 13.94 -13.21 14.64
N PRO A 21 15.09 -13.28 15.33
CA PRO A 21 16.41 -13.39 14.70
C PRO A 21 16.64 -14.72 13.98
N MET A 22 15.86 -15.74 14.30
CA MET A 22 16.00 -17.08 13.71
C MET A 22 14.93 -17.35 12.64
N GLU A 23 13.75 -16.79 12.80
CA GLU A 23 12.57 -17.09 11.98
C GLU A 23 12.43 -16.13 10.80
N PHE A 24 12.75 -14.83 10.99
CA PHE A 24 12.57 -13.82 9.94
C PHE A 24 13.63 -13.97 8.84
N LEU A 25 13.18 -14.32 7.65
CA LEU A 25 14.04 -14.55 6.49
C LEU A 25 13.66 -13.58 5.37
N ALA A 26 14.49 -12.59 5.14
CA ALA A 26 14.27 -11.57 4.12
C ALA A 26 15.02 -11.89 2.82
N GLY A 27 14.61 -11.27 1.72
CA GLY A 27 15.33 -11.37 0.46
C GLY A 27 14.92 -10.32 -0.56
N SER A 28 15.64 -10.22 -1.66
CA SER A 28 15.31 -9.31 -2.76
C SER A 28 15.72 -9.89 -4.10
N ALA A 29 14.92 -9.61 -5.14
CA ALA A 29 15.21 -9.92 -6.53
C ALA A 29 16.11 -8.82 -7.13
N ASP A 30 17.38 -8.79 -6.70
CA ASP A 30 18.48 -7.91 -7.17
C ASP A 30 18.27 -6.38 -6.95
N LEU A 31 17.31 -6.00 -6.11
CA LEU A 31 16.95 -4.60 -5.84
C LEU A 31 17.11 -4.22 -4.36
N THR A 32 18.03 -4.90 -3.64
CA THR A 32 18.19 -4.75 -2.18
C THR A 32 18.31 -3.29 -1.74
N GLY A 33 19.17 -2.50 -2.38
CA GLY A 33 19.39 -1.09 -2.05
C GLY A 33 18.20 -0.18 -2.37
N SER A 34 17.41 -0.55 -3.40
CA SER A 34 16.21 0.19 -3.80
C SER A 34 14.99 -0.17 -2.97
N ASN A 35 14.83 -1.45 -2.61
CA ASN A 35 13.68 -1.92 -1.82
C ASN A 35 13.81 -1.59 -0.33
N ASN A 36 15.04 -1.41 0.19
CA ASN A 36 15.30 -1.25 1.62
C ASN A 36 14.77 -2.43 2.47
N ASN A 37 14.86 -3.65 1.94
CA ASN A 37 14.29 -4.86 2.55
C ASN A 37 15.33 -5.70 3.32
N LYS A 38 16.46 -5.11 3.71
CA LYS A 38 17.52 -5.81 4.43
C LYS A 38 17.82 -5.11 5.74
N ALA A 39 17.62 -5.80 6.87
CA ALA A 39 18.09 -5.31 8.15
C ALA A 39 19.63 -5.16 8.15
N LYS A 40 20.13 -4.12 8.80
CA LYS A 40 21.59 -3.87 8.91
C LYS A 40 22.32 -5.01 9.58
N SER A 41 21.67 -5.64 10.58
CA SER A 41 22.15 -6.80 11.31
C SER A 41 22.17 -8.10 10.49
N ALA A 42 21.38 -8.18 9.39
CA ALA A 42 21.23 -9.40 8.61
C ALA A 42 22.45 -9.65 7.69
N THR A 43 23.06 -10.82 7.83
CA THR A 43 24.06 -11.34 6.89
C THR A 43 23.41 -12.09 5.74
N ALA A 44 24.04 -12.05 4.55
CA ALA A 44 23.56 -12.82 3.41
C ALA A 44 23.70 -14.33 3.67
N PHE A 45 22.67 -15.08 3.31
CA PHE A 45 22.72 -16.54 3.28
C PHE A 45 23.62 -17.02 2.14
N SER A 46 24.59 -17.86 2.46
CA SER A 46 25.50 -18.47 1.48
C SER A 46 26.12 -19.74 2.05
N ALA A 47 26.87 -20.48 1.20
CA ALA A 47 27.64 -21.65 1.66
C ALA A 47 28.65 -21.29 2.78
N LYS A 48 29.16 -20.05 2.77
CA LYS A 48 30.09 -19.56 3.80
C LYS A 48 29.36 -19.01 5.04
N THR A 49 28.13 -18.62 4.90
CA THR A 49 27.28 -18.03 5.95
C THR A 49 25.90 -18.70 6.01
N PRO A 50 25.83 -20.00 6.36
CA PRO A 50 24.58 -20.77 6.30
C PRO A 50 23.54 -20.36 7.36
N LYS A 51 23.95 -19.54 8.32
CA LYS A 51 23.06 -18.92 9.31
C LYS A 51 22.57 -17.52 8.89
N GLY A 52 22.93 -17.06 7.68
CA GLY A 52 22.47 -15.79 7.14
C GLY A 52 20.94 -15.74 7.03
N ARG A 53 20.37 -14.55 7.20
CA ARG A 53 18.90 -14.31 7.18
C ARG A 53 18.48 -13.38 6.04
N PHE A 54 19.33 -13.23 5.05
CA PHE A 54 18.99 -12.46 3.84
C PHE A 54 19.40 -13.24 2.58
N ILE A 55 18.47 -13.40 1.64
CA ILE A 55 18.71 -14.11 0.39
C ILE A 55 18.78 -13.13 -0.78
N HIS A 56 19.89 -13.13 -1.51
CA HIS A 56 20.00 -12.47 -2.79
C HIS A 56 19.49 -13.42 -3.88
N TYR A 57 18.26 -13.20 -4.35
CA TYR A 57 17.64 -14.06 -5.35
C TYR A 57 18.13 -13.80 -6.78
N GLY A 58 18.83 -12.67 -7.01
CA GLY A 58 19.15 -12.18 -8.34
C GLY A 58 17.89 -11.71 -9.08
N ILE A 59 17.97 -11.48 -10.39
CA ILE A 59 16.85 -11.05 -11.24
C ILE A 59 15.93 -12.26 -11.48
N ARG A 60 15.18 -12.68 -10.45
CA ARG A 60 14.35 -13.91 -10.44
C ARG A 60 13.11 -13.73 -9.57
N GLU A 61 12.22 -12.84 -9.93
CA GLU A 61 11.02 -12.51 -9.16
C GLU A 61 10.11 -13.73 -8.96
N HIS A 62 9.90 -14.51 -10.02
CA HIS A 62 9.14 -15.77 -9.94
C HIS A 62 9.84 -16.79 -9.04
N GLY A 63 11.14 -16.97 -9.24
CA GLY A 63 11.95 -17.90 -8.42
C GLY A 63 11.98 -17.50 -6.95
N MET A 64 12.09 -16.20 -6.65
CA MET A 64 11.97 -15.66 -5.30
C MET A 64 10.62 -16.02 -4.68
N ALA A 65 9.53 -15.67 -5.35
CA ALA A 65 8.17 -15.91 -4.83
C ALA A 65 7.89 -17.41 -4.65
N ALA A 66 8.33 -18.27 -5.59
CA ALA A 66 8.19 -19.73 -5.49
C ALA A 66 9.03 -20.32 -4.34
N ALA A 67 10.26 -19.84 -4.15
CA ALA A 67 11.12 -20.26 -3.05
C ALA A 67 10.51 -19.85 -1.68
N MET A 68 9.95 -18.64 -1.58
CA MET A 68 9.26 -18.19 -0.37
C MET A 68 8.08 -19.10 -0.01
N ASN A 69 7.29 -19.53 -1.00
CA ASN A 69 6.21 -20.48 -0.79
C ASN A 69 6.73 -21.80 -0.20
N GLY A 70 7.81 -22.35 -0.75
CA GLY A 70 8.43 -23.56 -0.25
C GLY A 70 9.01 -23.40 1.15
N ILE A 71 9.65 -22.27 1.44
CA ILE A 71 10.21 -21.95 2.76
C ILE A 71 9.09 -21.88 3.81
N PHE A 72 7.98 -21.19 3.51
CA PHE A 72 6.84 -21.11 4.40
C PHE A 72 6.21 -22.49 4.66
N LEU A 73 5.98 -23.26 3.61
CA LEU A 73 5.39 -24.62 3.70
C LEU A 73 6.27 -25.61 4.46
N HIS A 74 7.61 -25.45 4.40
CA HIS A 74 8.54 -26.23 5.20
C HIS A 74 8.37 -25.96 6.70
N GLY A 75 7.98 -24.72 7.07
CA GLY A 75 7.80 -24.28 8.44
C GLY A 75 9.10 -23.76 9.12
N GLY A 76 8.91 -23.06 10.23
CA GLY A 76 10.01 -22.51 11.03
C GLY A 76 10.53 -21.14 10.54
N PHE A 77 10.02 -20.62 9.44
CA PHE A 77 10.42 -19.31 8.90
C PHE A 77 9.23 -18.43 8.54
N ALA A 78 9.40 -17.14 8.73
CA ALA A 78 8.53 -16.07 8.22
C ALA A 78 9.23 -15.40 7.01
N PRO A 79 9.03 -15.91 5.78
CA PRO A 79 9.73 -15.40 4.62
C PRO A 79 9.12 -14.10 4.11
N ASN A 80 9.98 -13.14 3.76
CA ASN A 80 9.60 -11.98 3.00
C ASN A 80 10.55 -11.74 1.84
N GLY A 81 10.02 -11.21 0.73
CA GLY A 81 10.80 -10.94 -0.47
C GLY A 81 10.40 -9.65 -1.14
N ALA A 82 11.38 -8.93 -1.68
CA ALA A 82 11.19 -7.62 -2.23
C ALA A 82 11.59 -7.50 -3.70
N THR A 83 10.80 -6.73 -4.42
CA THR A 83 11.08 -6.22 -5.76
C THR A 83 10.28 -4.93 -5.99
N PHE A 84 10.29 -4.35 -7.20
CA PHE A 84 9.36 -3.28 -7.55
C PHE A 84 7.95 -3.82 -7.80
N LEU A 85 6.93 -3.02 -7.52
CA LEU A 85 5.54 -3.45 -7.67
C LEU A 85 5.23 -3.86 -9.13
N VAL A 86 5.77 -3.15 -10.12
CA VAL A 86 5.60 -3.50 -11.54
C VAL A 86 6.12 -4.90 -11.86
N PHE A 87 7.15 -5.39 -11.18
CA PHE A 87 7.73 -6.71 -11.43
C PHE A 87 6.92 -7.86 -10.80
N THR A 88 5.79 -7.54 -10.16
CA THR A 88 4.79 -8.58 -9.87
C THR A 88 4.25 -9.24 -11.13
N ASP A 89 4.37 -8.61 -12.29
CA ASP A 89 4.06 -9.24 -13.58
C ASP A 89 4.89 -10.51 -13.84
N TYR A 90 6.14 -10.53 -13.37
CA TYR A 90 6.98 -11.75 -13.43
C TYR A 90 6.67 -12.71 -12.28
N ALA A 91 6.37 -12.23 -11.07
CA ALA A 91 6.15 -13.04 -9.89
C ALA A 91 4.71 -13.59 -9.75
N ARG A 92 3.74 -13.00 -10.45
CA ARG A 92 2.30 -13.22 -10.28
C ARG A 92 1.88 -14.68 -10.21
N PRO A 93 2.34 -15.61 -11.07
CA PRO A 93 1.94 -17.01 -10.98
C PRO A 93 2.31 -17.65 -9.63
N ALA A 94 3.51 -17.38 -9.11
CA ALA A 94 3.94 -17.89 -7.81
C ALA A 94 3.21 -17.21 -6.63
N MET A 95 2.93 -15.90 -6.73
CA MET A 95 2.10 -15.16 -5.76
C MET A 95 0.66 -15.69 -5.71
N ARG A 96 0.08 -16.01 -6.88
CA ARG A 96 -1.23 -16.65 -6.97
C ARG A 96 -1.26 -18.03 -6.32
N LEU A 97 -0.19 -18.81 -6.48
CA LEU A 97 -0.05 -20.11 -5.81
C LEU A 97 0.08 -19.95 -4.30
N ALA A 98 0.79 -18.92 -3.80
CA ALA A 98 0.81 -18.61 -2.36
C ALA A 98 -0.60 -18.40 -1.82
N ALA A 99 -1.43 -17.62 -2.52
CA ALA A 99 -2.83 -17.36 -2.15
C ALA A 99 -3.68 -18.64 -2.18
N LEU A 100 -3.52 -19.47 -3.22
CA LEU A 100 -4.25 -20.73 -3.37
C LEU A 100 -3.88 -21.75 -2.28
N MET A 101 -2.60 -21.81 -1.89
CA MET A 101 -2.09 -22.73 -0.86
C MET A 101 -2.29 -22.20 0.57
N GLY A 102 -2.74 -20.97 0.74
CA GLY A 102 -2.82 -20.34 2.06
C GLY A 102 -1.46 -20.08 2.70
N ALA A 103 -0.42 -19.80 1.90
CA ALA A 103 0.93 -19.57 2.41
C ALA A 103 1.08 -18.12 2.93
N GLY A 104 1.42 -17.97 4.22
CA GLY A 104 1.62 -16.69 4.90
C GLY A 104 2.97 -16.05 4.57
N VAL A 105 3.18 -15.67 3.31
CA VAL A 105 4.39 -14.99 2.84
C VAL A 105 4.17 -13.50 2.71
N VAL A 106 5.20 -12.68 2.94
CA VAL A 106 5.11 -11.22 2.83
C VAL A 106 5.90 -10.75 1.60
N TYR A 107 5.21 -10.06 0.69
CA TYR A 107 5.79 -9.42 -0.48
C TYR A 107 5.96 -7.93 -0.23
N VAL A 108 7.21 -7.45 -0.21
CA VAL A 108 7.56 -6.03 -0.07
C VAL A 108 7.76 -5.44 -1.46
N MET A 109 6.70 -4.80 -1.98
CA MET A 109 6.65 -4.29 -3.36
C MET A 109 6.80 -2.77 -3.33
N THR A 110 8.00 -2.28 -3.65
CA THR A 110 8.29 -0.84 -3.62
C THR A 110 8.06 -0.19 -4.98
N HIS A 111 8.17 1.15 -5.06
CA HIS A 111 7.94 1.90 -6.29
C HIS A 111 6.50 1.72 -6.78
N ASP A 112 5.56 2.04 -5.88
CA ASP A 112 4.14 1.64 -5.91
C ASP A 112 3.25 2.41 -6.89
N SER A 113 3.76 3.48 -7.51
CA SER A 113 2.96 4.35 -8.40
C SER A 113 3.84 5.23 -9.30
N ILE A 114 3.22 6.11 -10.10
CA ILE A 114 3.90 7.17 -10.86
C ILE A 114 4.80 8.04 -9.97
N GLY A 115 4.59 8.04 -8.66
CA GLY A 115 5.40 8.73 -7.68
C GLY A 115 6.88 8.29 -7.63
N LEU A 116 7.23 7.18 -8.26
CA LEU A 116 8.63 6.77 -8.40
C LEU A 116 9.45 7.70 -9.31
N GLY A 117 8.80 8.37 -10.29
CA GLY A 117 9.40 9.46 -11.05
C GLY A 117 10.01 9.05 -12.39
N GLU A 118 11.26 9.45 -12.61
CA GLU A 118 11.94 9.44 -13.91
C GLU A 118 12.22 8.06 -14.50
N ASP A 119 12.15 6.98 -13.72
CA ASP A 119 12.30 5.61 -14.21
C ASP A 119 11.27 5.26 -15.32
N GLY A 120 10.16 6.01 -15.35
CA GLY A 120 9.22 6.06 -16.46
C GLY A 120 8.21 4.93 -16.50
N PRO A 121 7.43 4.85 -17.59
CA PRO A 121 6.25 3.99 -17.71
C PRO A 121 6.55 2.49 -17.61
N THR A 122 7.76 2.04 -17.96
CA THR A 122 8.16 0.63 -17.82
C THR A 122 8.33 0.18 -16.37
N HIS A 123 8.43 1.13 -15.43
CA HIS A 123 8.61 0.87 -14.00
C HIS A 123 7.42 1.35 -13.15
N GLN A 124 6.53 2.15 -13.72
CA GLN A 124 5.38 2.73 -13.05
C GLN A 124 4.17 1.78 -13.11
N PRO A 125 3.77 1.18 -11.97
CA PRO A 125 2.57 0.34 -11.93
C PRO A 125 1.32 1.23 -12.03
N VAL A 126 0.34 0.77 -12.79
CA VAL A 126 -0.95 1.45 -13.01
C VAL A 126 -2.10 0.51 -12.65
N GLU A 127 -2.15 -0.69 -13.27
CA GLU A 127 -3.17 -1.71 -13.04
C GLU A 127 -2.79 -2.73 -11.95
N HIS A 128 -1.55 -2.74 -11.48
CA HIS A 128 -0.99 -3.79 -10.63
C HIS A 128 -1.71 -3.94 -9.30
N LEU A 129 -2.10 -2.82 -8.66
CA LEU A 129 -2.88 -2.87 -7.41
C LEU A 129 -4.22 -3.58 -7.64
N ALA A 130 -4.96 -3.20 -8.67
CA ALA A 130 -6.23 -3.83 -9.02
C ALA A 130 -6.07 -5.32 -9.36
N ALA A 131 -5.03 -5.64 -10.13
CA ALA A 131 -4.73 -7.01 -10.53
C ALA A 131 -4.33 -7.91 -9.34
N LEU A 132 -3.63 -7.38 -8.34
CA LEU A 132 -3.30 -8.12 -7.11
C LEU A 132 -4.53 -8.26 -6.20
N ARG A 133 -5.31 -7.20 -6.05
CA ARG A 133 -6.58 -7.21 -5.31
C ARG A 133 -7.60 -8.20 -5.89
N ALA A 134 -7.52 -8.48 -7.20
CA ALA A 134 -8.38 -9.46 -7.86
C ALA A 134 -8.00 -10.94 -7.55
N ILE A 135 -6.84 -11.22 -6.98
CA ILE A 135 -6.43 -12.57 -6.61
C ILE A 135 -7.15 -12.98 -5.31
N PRO A 136 -7.99 -14.03 -5.31
CA PRO A 136 -8.62 -14.50 -4.09
C PRO A 136 -7.58 -14.83 -3.00
N ASN A 137 -7.89 -14.50 -1.75
CA ASN A 137 -7.01 -14.69 -0.60
C ASN A 137 -5.68 -13.91 -0.66
N MET A 138 -5.51 -12.95 -1.57
CA MET A 138 -4.41 -11.99 -1.54
C MET A 138 -4.83 -10.80 -0.67
N ARG A 139 -3.91 -10.28 0.14
CA ARG A 139 -4.11 -9.03 0.88
C ARG A 139 -3.10 -8.00 0.41
N VAL A 140 -3.57 -6.81 0.08
CA VAL A 140 -2.72 -5.71 -0.37
C VAL A 140 -2.84 -4.54 0.61
N PHE A 141 -1.73 -4.13 1.20
CA PHE A 141 -1.62 -2.92 1.99
C PHE A 141 -0.86 -1.85 1.22
N ARG A 142 -1.38 -0.65 1.22
CA ARG A 142 -0.74 0.55 0.66
C ARG A 142 -0.75 1.67 1.71
N PRO A 143 0.22 1.66 2.65
CA PRO A 143 0.25 2.59 3.79
C PRO A 143 0.68 4.00 3.38
N CYS A 144 0.12 5.03 4.06
CA CYS A 144 0.37 6.44 3.77
C CYS A 144 1.47 7.08 4.62
N ASP A 145 1.84 6.51 5.76
CA ASP A 145 2.85 7.05 6.68
C ASP A 145 3.56 5.95 7.48
N ALA A 146 4.50 6.33 8.34
CA ALA A 146 5.30 5.38 9.11
C ALA A 146 4.47 4.57 10.12
N ILE A 147 3.40 5.14 10.68
CA ILE A 147 2.52 4.44 11.62
C ILE A 147 1.71 3.38 10.88
N GLU A 148 1.07 3.73 9.75
CA GLU A 148 0.40 2.73 8.92
C GLU A 148 1.35 1.62 8.43
N VAL A 149 2.61 1.96 8.10
CA VAL A 149 3.60 0.94 7.72
C VAL A 149 3.81 -0.07 8.84
N ALA A 150 4.00 0.38 10.09
CA ALA A 150 4.18 -0.51 11.23
C ALA A 150 2.94 -1.38 11.48
N GLU A 151 1.75 -0.78 11.44
CA GLU A 151 0.47 -1.47 11.59
C GLU A 151 0.22 -2.51 10.48
N CYS A 152 0.55 -2.18 9.24
CA CYS A 152 0.43 -3.12 8.12
C CYS A 152 1.43 -4.27 8.24
N TRP A 153 2.66 -4.03 8.71
CA TRP A 153 3.62 -5.09 8.98
C TRP A 153 3.15 -6.04 10.09
N GLU A 154 2.59 -5.51 11.18
CA GLU A 154 1.98 -6.33 12.24
C GLU A 154 0.92 -7.26 11.67
N LEU A 155 0.00 -6.73 10.87
CA LEU A 155 -1.06 -7.52 10.23
C LEU A 155 -0.52 -8.53 9.22
N ALA A 156 0.55 -8.19 8.50
CA ALA A 156 1.19 -9.07 7.54
C ALA A 156 1.87 -10.28 8.19
N LEU A 157 2.61 -10.05 9.29
CA LEU A 157 3.31 -11.11 10.02
C LEU A 157 2.35 -12.05 10.77
N ASN A 158 1.25 -11.52 11.29
CA ASN A 158 0.24 -12.31 11.99
C ASN A 158 -0.66 -13.12 11.04
N ARG A 159 -0.56 -12.88 9.73
CA ARG A 159 -1.33 -13.61 8.74
C ARG A 159 -0.61 -14.86 8.25
N VAL A 160 -1.10 -16.02 8.67
CA VAL A 160 -0.53 -17.33 8.34
C VAL A 160 -1.34 -18.14 7.33
N ASP A 161 -2.50 -17.64 6.91
CA ASP A 161 -3.48 -18.31 6.03
C ASP A 161 -3.54 -17.76 4.61
N GLY A 162 -2.61 -16.90 4.25
CA GLY A 162 -2.51 -16.32 2.91
C GLY A 162 -1.44 -15.22 2.80
N PRO A 163 -1.04 -14.88 1.57
CA PRO A 163 0.01 -13.91 1.33
C PRO A 163 -0.44 -12.47 1.54
N THR A 164 0.52 -11.63 1.90
CA THR A 164 0.32 -10.19 2.04
C THR A 164 1.31 -9.43 1.18
N VAL A 165 0.83 -8.41 0.46
CA VAL A 165 1.63 -7.44 -0.30
C VAL A 165 1.67 -6.12 0.46
N LEU A 166 2.84 -5.56 0.65
CA LEU A 166 3.06 -4.19 1.12
C LEU A 166 3.52 -3.35 -0.08
N ALA A 167 2.64 -2.53 -0.63
CA ALA A 167 2.93 -1.61 -1.72
C ALA A 167 3.47 -0.29 -1.14
N LEU A 168 4.75 0.01 -1.38
CA LEU A 168 5.50 1.04 -0.69
C LEU A 168 6.08 2.09 -1.63
N THR A 169 6.07 3.35 -1.22
CA THR A 169 6.54 4.47 -2.02
C THR A 169 8.07 4.54 -2.15
N ARG A 170 8.53 5.05 -3.29
CA ARG A 170 9.91 5.55 -3.45
C ARG A 170 10.05 6.98 -2.93
N GLN A 171 9.07 7.83 -3.21
CA GLN A 171 9.03 9.23 -2.79
C GLN A 171 8.72 9.37 -1.31
N ASN A 172 9.19 10.47 -0.72
CA ASN A 172 8.89 10.80 0.67
C ASN A 172 7.45 11.29 0.82
N LEU A 173 6.80 10.84 1.89
CA LEU A 173 5.47 11.27 2.31
C LEU A 173 5.53 11.98 3.65
N PRO A 174 4.61 12.92 3.94
CA PRO A 174 4.49 13.52 5.25
C PRO A 174 3.97 12.49 6.27
N GLN A 175 4.31 12.72 7.54
CA GLN A 175 3.68 11.99 8.65
C GLN A 175 2.30 12.60 8.90
N LEU A 176 1.25 11.85 8.67
CA LEU A 176 -0.13 12.30 8.80
C LEU A 176 -0.69 12.03 10.20
N ARG A 177 -0.33 10.91 10.81
CA ARG A 177 -0.66 10.58 12.20
C ARG A 177 0.53 10.81 13.11
N THR A 178 0.29 11.44 14.27
CA THR A 178 1.32 11.70 15.28
C THR A 178 1.24 10.77 16.48
N THR A 179 0.15 10.03 16.61
CA THR A 179 -0.09 9.06 17.67
C THR A 179 -0.50 7.71 17.08
N ALA A 180 0.05 6.63 17.61
CA ALA A 180 -0.41 5.29 17.34
C ALA A 180 -1.47 4.93 18.41
N PRO A 181 -2.71 4.60 18.06
CA PRO A 181 -3.68 4.08 19.01
C PRO A 181 -3.28 2.66 19.46
N ASN A 182 -3.83 2.21 20.60
CA ASN A 182 -3.61 0.85 21.06
C ASN A 182 -4.23 -0.19 20.12
N ASP A 183 -5.31 0.19 19.44
CA ASP A 183 -5.96 -0.64 18.44
C ASP A 183 -5.37 -0.32 17.05
N ASN A 184 -5.06 -1.36 16.29
CA ASN A 184 -4.56 -1.20 14.92
C ASN A 184 -5.72 -0.88 13.96
N PRO A 185 -5.92 0.38 13.53
CA PRO A 185 -7.05 0.74 12.68
C PRO A 185 -6.93 0.18 11.26
N CYS A 186 -5.72 -0.14 10.80
CA CYS A 186 -5.49 -0.80 9.51
C CYS A 186 -6.12 -2.19 9.45
N ALA A 187 -6.41 -2.84 10.58
CA ALA A 187 -7.09 -4.13 10.65
C ALA A 187 -8.52 -4.08 10.09
N ALA A 188 -9.17 -2.91 10.10
CA ALA A 188 -10.46 -2.71 9.46
C ALA A 188 -10.38 -2.51 7.94
N GLY A 189 -9.18 -2.35 7.39
CA GLY A 189 -8.92 -2.04 5.98
C GLY A 189 -9.05 -0.57 5.63
N ALA A 190 -9.81 0.19 6.42
CA ALA A 190 -9.97 1.63 6.30
C ALA A 190 -10.42 2.24 7.62
N TYR A 191 -10.14 3.52 7.81
CA TYR A 191 -10.55 4.28 8.99
C TYR A 191 -10.64 5.78 8.69
N GLU A 192 -11.43 6.51 9.48
CA GLU A 192 -11.50 7.96 9.39
C GLU A 192 -10.20 8.58 9.93
N LEU A 193 -9.44 9.21 9.02
CA LEU A 193 -8.19 9.91 9.38
C LEU A 193 -8.45 11.34 9.81
N VAL A 194 -9.36 12.03 9.12
CA VAL A 194 -9.76 13.41 9.45
C VAL A 194 -11.27 13.49 9.44
N ALA A 195 -11.83 13.84 10.59
CA ALA A 195 -13.27 14.03 10.74
C ALA A 195 -13.75 15.33 10.07
N ALA A 196 -15.01 15.35 9.64
CA ALA A 196 -15.65 16.56 9.15
C ALA A 196 -15.99 17.51 10.32
N GLN A 197 -15.94 18.81 10.06
CA GLN A 197 -16.46 19.83 10.97
C GLN A 197 -17.98 20.00 10.72
N GLY A 198 -18.78 19.20 11.41
CA GLY A 198 -20.23 19.13 11.24
C GLY A 198 -20.66 18.00 10.31
N GLU A 199 -21.85 18.12 9.71
CA GLU A 199 -22.38 17.10 8.80
C GLU A 199 -21.57 17.04 7.50
N ALA A 200 -20.96 15.89 7.25
CA ALA A 200 -20.11 15.70 6.07
C ALA A 200 -20.94 15.77 4.77
N LYS A 201 -20.58 16.70 3.88
CA LYS A 201 -21.12 16.80 2.52
C LYS A 201 -20.32 15.96 1.54
N ALA A 202 -19.08 15.63 1.88
CA ALA A 202 -18.23 14.76 1.07
C ALA A 202 -17.36 13.83 1.93
N THR A 203 -17.07 12.64 1.41
CA THR A 203 -16.02 11.74 1.92
C THR A 203 -14.96 11.58 0.84
N LEU A 204 -13.71 11.87 1.22
CA LEU A 204 -12.52 11.67 0.39
C LEU A 204 -11.83 10.39 0.85
N PHE A 205 -11.82 9.37 0.02
CA PHE A 205 -11.12 8.11 0.25
C PHE A 205 -9.78 8.15 -0.48
N ALA A 206 -8.72 7.67 0.14
CA ALA A 206 -7.43 7.54 -0.53
C ALA A 206 -6.60 6.41 0.09
N SER A 207 -5.62 5.90 -0.65
CA SER A 207 -4.63 4.95 -0.15
C SER A 207 -3.21 5.48 -0.39
N GLY A 208 -2.26 5.04 0.42
CA GLY A 208 -0.84 5.35 0.23
C GLY A 208 -0.54 6.84 0.05
N SER A 209 0.24 7.17 -0.96
CA SER A 209 0.68 8.54 -1.23
C SER A 209 -0.46 9.54 -1.48
N GLU A 210 -1.62 9.10 -1.92
CA GLU A 210 -2.72 10.00 -2.24
C GLU A 210 -3.53 10.44 -1.01
N VAL A 211 -3.28 9.85 0.16
CA VAL A 211 -3.91 10.30 1.42
C VAL A 211 -3.51 11.73 1.77
N GLU A 212 -2.26 12.15 1.51
CA GLU A 212 -1.84 13.55 1.69
C GLU A 212 -2.61 14.50 0.78
N ILE A 213 -2.93 14.07 -0.45
CA ILE A 213 -3.73 14.84 -1.42
C ILE A 213 -5.17 15.01 -0.89
N ALA A 214 -5.76 13.93 -0.36
CA ALA A 214 -7.09 13.97 0.25
C ALA A 214 -7.13 14.92 1.45
N VAL A 215 -6.11 14.90 2.33
CA VAL A 215 -6.00 15.80 3.48
C VAL A 215 -5.85 17.25 3.02
N ALA A 216 -5.05 17.51 1.99
CA ALA A 216 -4.91 18.85 1.42
C ALA A 216 -6.22 19.35 0.79
N ALA A 217 -6.95 18.49 0.07
CA ALA A 217 -8.26 18.82 -0.49
C ALA A 217 -9.29 19.11 0.60
N GLN A 218 -9.32 18.34 1.68
CA GLN A 218 -10.21 18.56 2.82
C GLN A 218 -9.99 19.93 3.45
N LYS A 219 -8.75 20.39 3.63
CA LYS A 219 -8.44 21.73 4.15
C LYS A 219 -8.95 22.82 3.21
N GLN A 220 -8.73 22.68 1.90
CA GLN A 220 -9.22 23.66 0.92
C GLN A 220 -10.76 23.70 0.84
N LEU A 221 -11.45 22.58 1.05
CA LEU A 221 -12.91 22.50 1.13
C LEU A 221 -13.43 23.19 2.40
N ALA A 222 -12.77 22.98 3.55
CA ALA A 222 -13.12 23.65 4.81
C ALA A 222 -13.01 25.17 4.70
N GLU A 223 -11.96 25.70 4.04
CA GLU A 223 -11.80 27.13 3.75
C GLU A 223 -12.95 27.71 2.90
N ARG A 224 -13.62 26.85 2.13
CA ARG A 224 -14.79 27.19 1.30
C ARG A 224 -16.13 26.86 1.96
N GLY A 225 -16.12 26.52 3.26
CA GLY A 225 -17.33 26.21 4.03
C GLY A 225 -17.94 24.84 3.71
N VAL A 226 -17.22 23.95 3.03
CA VAL A 226 -17.70 22.58 2.71
C VAL A 226 -17.12 21.59 3.70
N ALA A 227 -17.97 21.09 4.60
CA ALA A 227 -17.60 20.05 5.55
C ALA A 227 -17.32 18.73 4.82
N SER A 228 -16.11 18.21 4.96
CA SER A 228 -15.70 16.95 4.36
C SER A 228 -14.80 16.16 5.30
N ARG A 229 -14.82 14.84 5.16
CA ARG A 229 -14.00 13.91 5.93
C ARG A 229 -12.99 13.17 5.03
N VAL A 230 -11.88 12.74 5.62
CA VAL A 230 -10.88 11.91 4.93
C VAL A 230 -10.87 10.52 5.55
N VAL A 231 -10.96 9.50 4.71
CA VAL A 231 -10.83 8.08 5.07
C VAL A 231 -9.57 7.53 4.42
N SER A 232 -8.60 7.10 5.23
CA SER A 232 -7.48 6.31 4.74
C SER A 232 -7.92 4.87 4.50
N VAL A 233 -7.53 4.31 3.35
CA VAL A 233 -7.89 2.95 2.93
C VAL A 233 -6.62 2.14 2.66
N PRO A 234 -5.87 1.76 3.71
CA PRO A 234 -4.66 0.97 3.53
C PRO A 234 -4.91 -0.41 2.88
N SER A 235 -6.10 -1.00 3.02
CA SER A 235 -6.45 -2.27 2.36
C SER A 235 -7.93 -2.30 1.96
N LEU A 236 -8.18 -2.23 0.66
CA LEU A 236 -9.54 -2.26 0.11
C LEU A 236 -10.22 -3.61 0.39
N GLU A 237 -9.50 -4.72 0.29
CA GLU A 237 -10.03 -6.08 0.51
C GLU A 237 -10.50 -6.27 1.95
N LEU A 238 -9.74 -5.76 2.93
CA LEU A 238 -10.14 -5.84 4.33
C LEU A 238 -11.38 -4.99 4.63
N LEU A 239 -11.46 -3.79 4.03
CA LEU A 239 -12.67 -2.95 4.14
C LEU A 239 -13.89 -3.67 3.60
N LEU A 240 -13.77 -4.25 2.40
CA LEU A 240 -14.89 -4.95 1.75
C LEU A 240 -15.30 -6.24 2.47
N ALA A 241 -14.36 -6.89 3.18
CA ALA A 241 -14.61 -8.06 3.99
C ALA A 241 -15.23 -7.75 5.37
N GLN A 242 -15.29 -6.47 5.79
CA GLN A 242 -15.94 -6.12 7.07
C GLN A 242 -17.44 -6.45 7.06
N PRO A 243 -18.02 -6.79 8.22
CA PRO A 243 -19.47 -6.87 8.36
C PRO A 243 -20.15 -5.62 7.82
N GLU A 244 -21.32 -5.77 7.20
CA GLU A 244 -22.00 -4.69 6.48
C GLU A 244 -22.17 -3.42 7.33
N ALA A 245 -22.61 -3.57 8.59
CA ALA A 245 -22.78 -2.42 9.49
C ALA A 245 -21.47 -1.66 9.75
N LYS A 246 -20.34 -2.39 9.95
CA LYS A 246 -19.03 -1.77 10.17
C LYS A 246 -18.51 -1.11 8.90
N ARG A 247 -18.64 -1.79 7.75
CA ARG A 247 -18.27 -1.23 6.44
C ARG A 247 -19.08 0.02 6.14
N ALA A 248 -20.40 0.00 6.34
CA ALA A 248 -21.25 1.16 6.14
C ALA A 248 -20.88 2.34 7.06
N ALA A 249 -20.53 2.09 8.33
CA ALA A 249 -20.07 3.12 9.25
C ALA A 249 -18.75 3.77 8.78
N ILE A 250 -17.80 2.98 8.26
CA ILE A 250 -16.52 3.49 7.73
C ILE A 250 -16.76 4.31 6.46
N ILE A 251 -17.54 3.78 5.52
CA ILE A 251 -17.84 4.46 4.25
C ILE A 251 -18.64 5.74 4.50
N GLY A 252 -19.58 5.70 5.46
CA GLY A 252 -20.43 6.82 5.81
C GLY A 252 -21.49 7.11 4.74
N ASN A 253 -22.33 8.09 5.05
CA ASN A 253 -23.52 8.47 4.26
C ASN A 253 -23.42 9.84 3.58
N ALA A 254 -22.22 10.45 3.54
CA ALA A 254 -22.02 11.68 2.80
C ALA A 254 -22.47 11.53 1.33
N PRO A 255 -23.23 12.51 0.79
CA PRO A 255 -23.80 12.40 -0.55
C PRO A 255 -22.73 12.36 -1.66
N VAL A 256 -21.58 13.01 -1.43
CA VAL A 256 -20.48 13.01 -2.40
C VAL A 256 -19.37 12.09 -1.91
N LYS A 257 -18.95 11.15 -2.77
CA LYS A 257 -17.85 10.23 -2.50
C LYS A 257 -16.80 10.34 -3.60
N ILE A 258 -15.56 10.61 -3.20
CA ILE A 258 -14.41 10.72 -4.10
C ILE A 258 -13.36 9.72 -3.66
N ALA A 259 -12.80 8.94 -4.58
CA ALA A 259 -11.61 8.14 -4.31
C ALA A 259 -10.40 8.68 -5.09
N ILE A 260 -9.23 8.65 -4.46
CA ILE A 260 -7.97 9.18 -5.01
C ILE A 260 -6.91 8.09 -4.87
N GLU A 261 -6.44 7.56 -5.99
CA GLU A 261 -5.36 6.57 -6.03
C GLU A 261 -4.60 6.67 -7.35
N ALA A 262 -3.28 6.74 -7.32
CA ALA A 262 -2.43 6.76 -8.52
C ALA A 262 -2.35 5.38 -9.18
N ALA A 263 -3.50 4.81 -9.50
CA ALA A 263 -3.76 3.53 -10.15
C ALA A 263 -5.09 3.59 -10.91
N VAL A 264 -5.54 2.49 -11.50
CA VAL A 264 -6.85 2.40 -12.16
C VAL A 264 -8.01 2.33 -11.15
N ARG A 265 -9.18 2.78 -11.57
CA ARG A 265 -10.42 2.81 -10.76
C ARG A 265 -10.89 1.45 -10.24
N TRP A 266 -10.51 0.35 -10.84
CA TRP A 266 -11.05 -0.98 -10.59
C TRP A 266 -11.00 -1.40 -9.12
N GLY A 267 -12.18 -1.72 -8.57
CA GLY A 267 -12.40 -2.07 -7.17
C GLY A 267 -12.98 -0.92 -6.34
N TRP A 268 -12.75 0.33 -6.70
CA TRP A 268 -13.24 1.48 -5.95
C TRP A 268 -14.75 1.70 -6.04
N ASP A 269 -15.41 1.22 -7.10
CA ASP A 269 -16.88 1.31 -7.23
C ASP A 269 -17.63 0.66 -6.05
N ALA A 270 -17.02 -0.34 -5.41
CA ALA A 270 -17.59 -0.97 -4.21
C ALA A 270 -17.64 -0.03 -2.99
N VAL A 271 -16.86 1.07 -3.00
CA VAL A 271 -16.78 2.06 -1.91
C VAL A 271 -17.50 3.36 -2.29
N ILE A 272 -17.20 3.87 -3.49
CA ILE A 272 -17.72 5.18 -3.91
C ILE A 272 -19.05 5.09 -4.70
N GLY A 273 -19.44 3.89 -5.12
CA GLY A 273 -20.60 3.69 -6.00
C GLY A 273 -20.30 4.11 -7.44
N GLN A 274 -21.28 3.89 -8.33
CA GLN A 274 -21.16 4.27 -9.74
C GLN A 274 -21.14 5.78 -9.95
N ASP A 275 -21.87 6.52 -9.12
CA ASP A 275 -21.96 7.99 -9.15
C ASP A 275 -20.76 8.68 -8.47
N GLY A 276 -19.94 7.93 -7.75
CA GLY A 276 -18.70 8.44 -7.13
C GLY A 276 -17.66 8.81 -8.18
N GLU A 277 -16.83 9.81 -7.88
CA GLU A 277 -15.73 10.19 -8.76
C GLU A 277 -14.42 9.55 -8.33
N PHE A 278 -13.66 9.10 -9.30
CA PHE A 278 -12.33 8.55 -9.10
C PHE A 278 -11.28 9.46 -9.75
N ILE A 279 -10.30 9.86 -8.97
CA ILE A 279 -9.16 10.64 -9.41
C ILE A 279 -7.94 9.73 -9.41
N GLY A 280 -7.51 9.31 -10.58
CA GLY A 280 -6.43 8.34 -10.76
C GLY A 280 -5.96 8.22 -12.20
N MET A 281 -5.39 7.07 -12.54
CA MET A 281 -4.80 6.82 -13.85
C MET A 281 -5.81 6.29 -14.85
N HIS A 282 -5.69 6.79 -16.10
CA HIS A 282 -6.48 6.34 -17.26
C HIS A 282 -5.59 5.87 -18.42
N SER A 283 -4.26 5.97 -18.23
CA SER A 283 -3.25 5.57 -19.21
C SER A 283 -2.01 5.08 -18.48
N PHE A 284 -1.01 4.62 -19.22
CA PHE A 284 0.32 4.39 -18.67
C PHE A 284 0.92 5.67 -18.15
N GLY A 285 1.93 5.53 -17.26
CA GLY A 285 2.68 6.65 -16.73
C GLY A 285 3.63 7.31 -17.74
N GLU A 286 4.37 8.28 -17.28
CA GLU A 286 5.34 9.05 -18.09
C GLU A 286 6.65 9.23 -17.29
N SER A 287 7.78 9.50 -17.97
CA SER A 287 9.03 9.81 -17.31
C SER A 287 9.12 11.29 -16.94
N GLY A 288 9.27 11.57 -15.65
CA GLY A 288 9.39 12.94 -15.15
C GLY A 288 9.43 13.02 -13.63
N PRO A 289 9.68 14.20 -13.06
CA PRO A 289 9.62 14.40 -11.61
C PRO A 289 8.24 14.07 -11.07
N ALA A 290 8.17 13.36 -9.94
CA ALA A 290 6.90 12.89 -9.36
C ALA A 290 5.81 13.97 -9.27
N LYS A 291 6.15 15.17 -8.77
CA LYS A 291 5.19 16.29 -8.63
C LYS A 291 4.60 16.74 -9.97
N GLU A 292 5.41 16.75 -11.02
CA GLU A 292 4.96 17.11 -12.37
C GLU A 292 4.04 16.04 -12.95
N LEU A 293 4.36 14.75 -12.70
CA LEU A 293 3.52 13.63 -13.11
C LEU A 293 2.14 13.67 -12.44
N TYR A 294 2.08 13.87 -11.13
CA TYR A 294 0.80 14.02 -10.41
C TYR A 294 -0.05 15.15 -10.97
N LYS A 295 0.60 16.29 -11.29
CA LYS A 295 -0.08 17.43 -11.93
C LYS A 295 -0.53 17.10 -13.34
N HIS A 296 0.33 16.46 -14.15
CA HIS A 296 0.03 16.07 -15.53
C HIS A 296 -1.19 15.14 -15.60
N PHE A 297 -1.26 14.14 -14.72
CA PHE A 297 -2.37 13.19 -14.66
C PHE A 297 -3.59 13.71 -13.86
N GLY A 298 -3.54 14.94 -13.37
CA GLY A 298 -4.65 15.54 -12.65
C GLY A 298 -4.94 14.94 -11.28
N ILE A 299 -3.98 14.19 -10.70
CA ILE A 299 -4.12 13.60 -9.37
C ILE A 299 -3.68 14.64 -8.34
N THR A 300 -4.56 15.60 -8.07
CA THR A 300 -4.24 16.79 -7.26
C THR A 300 -5.36 17.11 -6.26
N ALA A 301 -5.01 17.85 -5.20
CA ALA A 301 -6.00 18.33 -4.25
C ALA A 301 -7.04 19.25 -4.92
N GLU A 302 -6.62 20.07 -5.89
CA GLU A 302 -7.52 20.94 -6.65
C GLU A 302 -8.54 20.12 -7.46
N ALA A 303 -8.13 19.04 -8.11
CA ALA A 303 -9.04 18.15 -8.82
C ALA A 303 -10.10 17.57 -7.88
N ALA A 304 -9.68 17.12 -6.68
CA ALA A 304 -10.60 16.60 -5.66
C ALA A 304 -11.58 17.68 -5.16
N VAL A 305 -11.10 18.89 -4.92
CA VAL A 305 -11.94 20.03 -4.53
C VAL A 305 -12.98 20.33 -5.63
N ASN A 306 -12.54 20.43 -6.88
CA ASN A 306 -13.43 20.72 -8.00
C ASN A 306 -14.48 19.62 -8.19
N ALA A 307 -14.10 18.36 -8.03
CA ALA A 307 -15.01 17.21 -8.09
C ALA A 307 -16.10 17.27 -7.00
N VAL A 308 -15.76 17.70 -5.79
CA VAL A 308 -16.73 17.90 -4.70
C VAL A 308 -17.63 19.08 -5.00
N LEU A 309 -17.06 20.27 -5.34
CA LEU A 309 -17.84 21.49 -5.55
C LEU A 309 -18.87 21.35 -6.66
N LYS A 310 -18.58 20.61 -7.72
CA LYS A 310 -19.55 20.32 -8.80
C LYS A 310 -20.79 19.53 -8.34
N ARG A 311 -20.75 18.88 -7.16
CA ARG A 311 -21.80 17.98 -6.68
C ARG A 311 -22.51 18.46 -5.41
N VAL A 312 -21.93 19.43 -4.69
CA VAL A 312 -22.54 20.02 -3.47
C VAL A 312 -23.24 21.34 -3.74
N SER A 313 -23.21 21.81 -5.02
CA SER A 313 -23.90 23.04 -5.47
C SER A 313 -25.40 22.83 -5.66
#